data_718d542e7a49eb047a6be9487983e684
#
_entry.id   718d542e7a49eb047a6be9487983e684
#
_cell.length_a   1.000
_cell.length_b   1.000
_cell.length_c   1.000
_cell.angle_alpha   90.00
_cell.angle_beta   90.00
_cell.angle_gamma   90.00
#
_symmetry.space_group_name_H-M   'P 1'
#
loop_
_entity.id
_entity.type
_entity.pdbx_description
1 polymer ?
#
loop_
_entity_poly.entity_id
_entity_poly.type
_entity_poly.pdbx_seq_one_letter_code
_entity_poly.pdbx_strand_id
1 'polypeptide(L)'
;MSQIKFNQDGTINFGDYTLTFTDEGFEFDGNILATEYEENWLFGGTVSGYASGGEISGIASNIIDKFSFASDGNATDVGDLTLPYINGSGVSSSRAGYVVGGRTNAPAYNIGTIMKFSFASDGDATDVGTADTGWQGAGQSSGTNGYTSGATAPNIAGQATVAEIHKFPFATDGNTTDVGDLTNTVKLATGQSSLVSGYVSGGNTPASNVINKFSFAADGNATDVGDLTVGRFDGAGQSSTESGYASGGQSPGTTNVIDKFPFASDGNATDVGDLLQVGSYYEGQSSTASGYVSGGPVKNTIQKFPFASDANATDVGDLTVGRFRPAGQQG
;
A
#
# COMPACT_ATOMS: atom_id res chain seq x y z
N MET A 1 14.66 0.05 42.38
CA MET A 1 14.17 -0.15 40.98
C MET A 1 14.80 -1.43 40.48
N SER A 2 14.00 -2.48 40.27
CA SER A 2 14.46 -3.74 39.72
C SER A 2 14.85 -3.50 38.27
N GLN A 3 16.09 -3.80 37.91
CA GLN A 3 16.54 -3.68 36.52
C GLN A 3 15.99 -4.87 35.71
N ILE A 4 15.33 -4.58 34.60
CA ILE A 4 15.01 -5.61 33.61
C ILE A 4 16.31 -6.04 32.96
N LYS A 5 16.66 -7.33 33.03
CA LYS A 5 17.85 -7.90 32.38
C LYS A 5 17.39 -8.73 31.18
N PHE A 6 17.93 -8.41 30.02
CA PHE A 6 17.80 -9.22 28.82
C PHE A 6 18.91 -10.27 28.80
N ASN A 7 18.55 -11.52 28.66
CA ASN A 7 19.48 -12.63 28.50
C ASN A 7 19.77 -12.90 27.02
N GLN A 8 20.90 -13.50 26.73
CA GLN A 8 21.30 -13.85 25.34
C GLN A 8 20.44 -14.98 24.72
N ASP A 9 19.65 -15.66 25.51
CA ASP A 9 18.78 -16.76 25.12
C ASP A 9 17.34 -16.34 24.80
N GLY A 10 17.05 -15.03 24.74
CA GLY A 10 15.72 -14.49 24.46
C GLY A 10 14.79 -14.45 25.68
N THR A 11 15.32 -14.57 26.90
CA THR A 11 14.53 -14.48 28.13
C THR A 11 14.72 -13.16 28.86
N ILE A 12 13.69 -12.73 29.61
CA ILE A 12 13.72 -11.60 30.54
C ILE A 12 13.35 -12.12 31.93
N ASN A 13 14.24 -11.95 32.92
CA ASN A 13 13.97 -12.39 34.28
C ASN A 13 13.45 -11.24 35.17
N PHE A 14 12.36 -11.49 35.89
CA PHE A 14 11.77 -10.62 36.91
C PHE A 14 11.86 -11.28 38.29
N GLY A 15 13.08 -11.35 38.84
CA GLY A 15 13.29 -12.09 40.09
C GLY A 15 13.13 -13.60 39.89
N ASP A 16 12.11 -14.21 40.54
CA ASP A 16 11.84 -15.64 40.42
C ASP A 16 11.00 -16.02 39.19
N TYR A 17 10.59 -15.04 38.38
CA TYR A 17 9.73 -15.24 37.21
C TYR A 17 10.53 -15.01 35.91
N THR A 18 10.19 -15.78 34.88
CA THR A 18 10.83 -15.68 33.55
C THR A 18 9.77 -15.39 32.50
N LEU A 19 10.03 -14.38 31.67
CA LEU A 19 9.32 -14.12 30.43
C LEU A 19 10.17 -14.68 29.29
N THR A 20 9.63 -15.60 28.52
CA THR A 20 10.29 -16.22 27.37
C THR A 20 9.59 -15.80 26.09
N PHE A 21 10.36 -15.43 25.06
CA PHE A 21 9.86 -15.17 23.72
C PHE A 21 10.03 -16.45 22.91
N THR A 22 8.95 -16.98 22.41
CA THR A 22 8.94 -18.17 21.56
C THR A 22 8.33 -17.82 20.19
N ASP A 23 8.49 -18.70 19.21
CA ASP A 23 7.83 -18.57 17.90
C ASP A 23 6.30 -18.64 18.01
N GLU A 24 5.76 -19.09 19.15
CA GLU A 24 4.31 -19.17 19.42
C GLU A 24 3.78 -17.97 20.23
N GLY A 25 4.65 -17.09 20.73
CA GLY A 25 4.25 -15.91 21.51
C GLY A 25 5.04 -15.70 22.80
N PHE A 26 4.42 -15.00 23.76
CA PHE A 26 5.03 -14.73 25.07
C PHE A 26 4.60 -15.77 26.09
N GLU A 27 5.55 -16.39 26.78
CA GLU A 27 5.32 -17.28 27.90
C GLU A 27 5.77 -16.63 29.20
N PHE A 28 4.94 -16.68 30.22
CA PHE A 28 5.29 -16.30 31.58
C PHE A 28 5.17 -17.53 32.48
N ASP A 29 6.29 -17.97 33.08
CA ASP A 29 6.37 -19.19 33.89
C ASP A 29 5.85 -20.44 33.13
N GLY A 30 6.10 -20.56 31.83
CA GLY A 30 5.64 -21.67 31.00
C GLY A 30 4.16 -21.63 30.60
N ASN A 31 3.46 -20.53 30.90
CA ASN A 31 2.09 -20.31 30.39
C ASN A 31 2.11 -19.28 29.27
N ILE A 32 1.52 -19.62 28.13
CA ILE A 32 1.35 -18.68 27.02
C ILE A 32 0.44 -17.55 27.47
N LEU A 33 0.96 -16.33 27.58
CA LEU A 33 0.21 -15.14 27.94
C LEU A 33 -0.46 -14.48 26.75
N ALA A 34 0.10 -14.67 25.55
CA ALA A 34 -0.45 -14.21 24.30
C ALA A 34 0.00 -15.12 23.16
N THR A 35 -0.92 -15.56 22.35
CA THR A 35 -0.67 -16.38 21.17
C THR A 35 -0.38 -15.53 19.92
N GLU A 36 -0.50 -14.22 20.02
CA GLU A 36 -0.20 -13.29 18.96
C GLU A 36 0.71 -12.19 19.51
N TYR A 37 1.95 -12.16 19.06
CA TYR A 37 2.76 -10.98 19.03
C TYR A 37 2.18 -10.11 17.91
N GLU A 38 1.32 -9.16 18.25
CA GLU A 38 1.10 -8.04 17.34
C GLU A 38 2.44 -7.30 17.26
N GLU A 39 3.28 -7.68 16.30
CA GLU A 39 4.29 -6.76 15.81
C GLU A 39 3.53 -5.47 15.54
N ASN A 40 3.89 -4.38 16.23
CA ASN A 40 3.44 -3.06 15.86
C ASN A 40 3.88 -2.84 14.42
N TRP A 41 3.02 -3.24 13.49
CA TRP A 41 3.26 -3.04 12.08
C TRP A 41 3.28 -1.54 11.84
N LEU A 42 4.48 -1.00 11.82
CA LEU A 42 4.73 0.37 11.42
C LEU A 42 4.49 0.41 9.92
N PHE A 43 3.64 1.33 9.47
CA PHE A 43 3.32 1.54 8.06
C PHE A 43 4.52 1.95 7.24
N GLY A 44 5.55 1.42 7.26
CA GLY A 44 6.70 1.58 6.43
C GLY A 44 7.42 0.26 6.46
N GLY A 45 7.70 -0.29 5.31
CA GLY A 45 8.60 -1.40 5.21
C GLY A 45 9.92 -1.04 5.86
N THR A 46 10.53 -2.00 6.50
CA THR A 46 11.85 -1.81 7.14
C THR A 46 12.98 -2.23 6.21
N VAL A 47 12.70 -3.07 5.22
CA VAL A 47 13.70 -3.75 4.41
C VAL A 47 13.62 -3.39 2.93
N SER A 48 12.46 -3.52 2.30
CA SER A 48 12.34 -3.42 0.85
C SER A 48 11.00 -2.88 0.38
N GLY A 49 11.04 -2.16 -0.74
CA GLY A 49 9.88 -1.83 -1.54
C GLY A 49 9.74 -2.80 -2.71
N TYR A 50 8.50 -3.00 -3.14
CA TYR A 50 8.16 -3.86 -4.27
C TYR A 50 7.27 -3.11 -5.26
N ALA A 51 7.45 -3.41 -6.55
CA ALA A 51 6.59 -2.97 -7.63
C ALA A 51 6.16 -4.19 -8.44
N SER A 52 4.87 -4.51 -8.41
CA SER A 52 4.33 -5.77 -8.94
C SER A 52 3.42 -5.53 -10.12
N GLY A 53 3.57 -6.31 -11.20
CA GLY A 53 2.76 -6.20 -12.40
C GLY A 53 2.95 -4.90 -13.16
N GLY A 54 1.86 -4.31 -13.64
CA GLY A 54 1.85 -3.08 -14.43
C GLY A 54 1.82 -3.33 -15.93
N GLU A 55 1.94 -2.26 -16.71
CA GLU A 55 1.87 -2.30 -18.18
C GLU A 55 3.22 -1.95 -18.80
N ILE A 56 3.75 -2.83 -19.63
CA ILE A 56 4.97 -2.65 -20.42
C ILE A 56 4.58 -2.59 -21.90
N SER A 57 4.75 -1.43 -22.53
CA SER A 57 4.46 -1.26 -23.97
C SER A 57 3.06 -1.74 -24.40
N GLY A 58 2.03 -1.47 -23.58
CA GLY A 58 0.64 -1.85 -23.87
C GLY A 58 0.28 -3.29 -23.48
N ILE A 59 1.18 -4.01 -22.83
CA ILE A 59 1.00 -5.41 -22.42
C ILE A 59 1.10 -5.51 -20.89
N ALA A 60 0.15 -6.20 -20.25
CA ALA A 60 0.20 -6.48 -18.83
C ALA A 60 1.42 -7.34 -18.48
N SER A 61 2.06 -7.03 -17.36
CA SER A 61 3.23 -7.71 -16.81
C SER A 61 2.87 -8.52 -15.57
N ASN A 62 3.64 -9.54 -15.25
CA ASN A 62 3.57 -10.31 -14.01
C ASN A 62 4.81 -10.13 -13.11
N ILE A 63 5.82 -9.39 -13.55
CA ILE A 63 7.10 -9.21 -12.83
C ILE A 63 6.88 -8.61 -11.45
N ILE A 64 7.56 -9.14 -10.44
CA ILE A 64 7.70 -8.56 -9.09
C ILE A 64 9.11 -8.02 -8.95
N ASP A 65 9.28 -6.71 -9.01
CA ASP A 65 10.54 -6.03 -8.73
C ASP A 65 10.66 -5.71 -7.24
N LYS A 66 11.87 -5.91 -6.69
CA LYS A 66 12.24 -5.62 -5.30
C LYS A 66 13.43 -4.66 -5.27
N PHE A 67 13.36 -3.61 -4.44
CA PHE A 67 14.46 -2.67 -4.19
C PHE A 67 14.65 -2.43 -2.70
N SER A 68 15.90 -2.15 -2.28
CA SER A 68 16.24 -1.99 -0.87
C SER A 68 15.88 -0.60 -0.35
N PHE A 69 15.36 -0.51 0.88
CA PHE A 69 15.20 0.75 1.61
C PHE A 69 16.47 1.18 2.35
N ALA A 70 17.35 0.24 2.69
CA ALA A 70 18.57 0.50 3.42
C ALA A 70 19.68 1.09 2.55
N SER A 71 19.65 0.81 1.26
CA SER A 71 20.64 1.31 0.27
C SER A 71 19.93 1.67 -1.02
N ASP A 72 20.24 2.85 -1.54
CA ASP A 72 19.77 3.26 -2.85
C ASP A 72 20.36 2.33 -3.93
N GLY A 73 19.61 2.05 -5.00
CA GLY A 73 20.05 1.18 -6.10
C GLY A 73 18.88 0.61 -6.90
N ASN A 74 19.24 -0.08 -7.98
CA ASN A 74 18.27 -0.66 -8.90
C ASN A 74 17.52 -1.83 -8.25
N ALA A 75 16.29 -2.01 -8.68
CA ALA A 75 15.48 -3.19 -8.35
C ALA A 75 16.02 -4.46 -9.01
N THR A 76 15.64 -5.58 -8.43
CA THR A 76 15.85 -6.92 -8.99
C THR A 76 14.50 -7.60 -9.19
N ASP A 77 14.37 -8.37 -10.26
CA ASP A 77 13.26 -9.28 -10.46
C ASP A 77 13.39 -10.44 -9.46
N VAL A 78 12.34 -10.65 -8.63
CA VAL A 78 12.36 -11.64 -7.56
C VAL A 78 11.25 -12.69 -7.68
N GLY A 79 10.43 -12.61 -8.72
CA GLY A 79 9.37 -13.58 -9.00
C GLY A 79 8.24 -12.99 -9.84
N ASP A 80 7.23 -13.81 -10.05
CA ASP A 80 6.09 -13.49 -10.91
C ASP A 80 4.75 -13.54 -10.17
N LEU A 81 3.84 -12.63 -10.51
CA LEU A 81 2.42 -12.76 -10.18
C LEU A 81 1.83 -13.97 -10.94
N THR A 82 0.78 -14.57 -10.38
CA THR A 82 0.09 -15.72 -11.02
C THR A 82 -0.49 -15.40 -12.39
N LEU A 83 -0.77 -14.13 -12.64
CA LEU A 83 -1.28 -13.60 -13.91
C LEU A 83 -0.65 -12.23 -14.23
N PRO A 84 -0.44 -11.91 -15.52
CA PRO A 84 -0.07 -10.55 -15.93
C PRO A 84 -1.17 -9.54 -15.58
N TYR A 85 -0.79 -8.35 -15.09
CA TYR A 85 -1.71 -7.51 -14.35
C TYR A 85 -1.47 -6.01 -14.49
N ILE A 86 -2.55 -5.22 -14.52
CA ILE A 86 -2.54 -3.76 -14.62
C ILE A 86 -3.56 -3.18 -13.64
N ASN A 87 -3.23 -2.09 -12.93
CA ASN A 87 -4.15 -1.36 -12.04
C ASN A 87 -4.75 -2.22 -10.92
N GLY A 88 -4.00 -3.14 -10.34
CA GLY A 88 -4.35 -3.78 -9.09
C GLY A 88 -4.01 -2.89 -7.90
N SER A 89 -4.73 -3.05 -6.80
CA SER A 89 -4.43 -2.38 -5.55
C SER A 89 -3.28 -3.09 -4.83
N GLY A 90 -2.21 -2.36 -4.49
CA GLY A 90 -1.12 -2.87 -3.66
C GLY A 90 -1.48 -2.82 -2.18
N VAL A 91 -1.26 -3.92 -1.48
CA VAL A 91 -1.54 -4.08 -0.05
C VAL A 91 -0.40 -4.85 0.59
N SER A 92 -0.05 -4.55 1.84
CA SER A 92 1.05 -5.20 2.56
C SER A 92 0.63 -5.63 3.96
N SER A 93 1.06 -6.82 4.36
CA SER A 93 1.15 -7.22 5.76
C SER A 93 2.61 -7.11 6.23
N SER A 94 2.90 -7.42 7.49
CA SER A 94 4.29 -7.53 7.99
C SER A 94 5.11 -8.64 7.31
N ARG A 95 4.47 -9.58 6.62
CA ARG A 95 5.12 -10.80 6.08
C ARG A 95 4.97 -10.99 4.57
N ALA A 96 4.00 -10.33 3.94
CA ALA A 96 3.66 -10.59 2.55
C ALA A 96 3.11 -9.34 1.84
N GLY A 97 3.42 -9.24 0.55
CA GLY A 97 2.77 -8.33 -0.37
C GLY A 97 1.57 -8.98 -1.05
N TYR A 98 0.56 -8.17 -1.31
CA TYR A 98 -0.66 -8.59 -1.99
C TYR A 98 -0.97 -7.67 -3.18
N VAL A 99 -1.50 -8.25 -4.23
CA VAL A 99 -2.11 -7.52 -5.36
C VAL A 99 -3.58 -7.92 -5.43
N VAL A 100 -4.47 -6.96 -5.32
CA VAL A 100 -5.91 -7.16 -5.19
C VAL A 100 -6.64 -6.52 -6.37
N GLY A 101 -7.53 -7.26 -6.99
CA GLY A 101 -8.31 -6.80 -8.12
C GLY A 101 -7.42 -6.42 -9.34
N GLY A 102 -7.90 -5.70 -10.36
CA GLY A 102 -7.20 -5.21 -11.56
C GLY A 102 -7.65 -5.84 -12.86
N ARG A 103 -6.87 -5.74 -13.91
CA ARG A 103 -7.21 -6.29 -15.23
C ARG A 103 -6.02 -6.95 -15.91
N THR A 104 -6.32 -7.95 -16.77
CA THR A 104 -5.35 -8.48 -17.74
C THR A 104 -5.61 -7.91 -19.14
N ASN A 105 -4.79 -8.32 -20.10
CA ASN A 105 -5.08 -8.13 -21.53
C ASN A 105 -6.31 -8.95 -21.98
N ALA A 106 -6.92 -8.54 -23.12
CA ALA A 106 -8.02 -9.30 -23.74
C ALA A 106 -7.68 -10.81 -23.87
N PRO A 107 -8.66 -11.73 -23.69
CA PRO A 107 -10.10 -11.51 -23.54
C PRO A 107 -10.61 -11.37 -22.10
N ALA A 108 -9.79 -11.56 -21.06
CA ALA A 108 -10.22 -11.48 -19.67
C ALA A 108 -9.87 -10.10 -19.09
N TYR A 109 -10.84 -9.17 -19.10
CA TYR A 109 -10.56 -7.78 -18.74
C TYR A 109 -10.51 -7.48 -17.24
N ASN A 110 -11.35 -8.09 -16.43
CA ASN A 110 -11.40 -7.83 -14.99
C ASN A 110 -11.15 -9.11 -14.21
N ILE A 111 -10.22 -9.07 -13.26
CA ILE A 111 -9.86 -10.20 -12.44
C ILE A 111 -10.07 -9.83 -10.98
N GLY A 112 -10.96 -10.54 -10.32
CA GLY A 112 -11.16 -10.44 -8.89
C GLY A 112 -10.26 -11.42 -8.14
N THR A 113 -8.95 -11.44 -8.42
CA THR A 113 -8.00 -12.32 -7.73
C THR A 113 -7.22 -11.56 -6.67
N ILE A 114 -6.94 -12.19 -5.54
CA ILE A 114 -5.99 -11.72 -4.53
C ILE A 114 -4.74 -12.59 -4.66
N MET A 115 -3.65 -12.00 -5.14
CA MET A 115 -2.36 -12.65 -5.30
C MET A 115 -1.43 -12.26 -4.16
N LYS A 116 -0.74 -13.22 -3.55
CA LYS A 116 0.13 -13.05 -2.38
C LYS A 116 1.53 -13.56 -2.66
N PHE A 117 2.57 -12.79 -2.29
CA PHE A 117 3.98 -13.22 -2.31
C PHE A 117 4.65 -12.91 -0.98
N SER A 118 5.65 -13.73 -0.60
CA SER A 118 6.35 -13.62 0.68
C SER A 118 7.43 -12.53 0.66
N PHE A 119 7.58 -11.78 1.76
CA PHE A 119 8.73 -10.87 1.95
C PHE A 119 9.97 -11.59 2.50
N ALA A 120 9.79 -12.72 3.18
CA ALA A 120 10.88 -13.49 3.77
C ALA A 120 11.67 -14.31 2.75
N SER A 121 11.06 -14.63 1.62
CA SER A 121 11.69 -15.39 0.54
C SER A 121 11.25 -14.84 -0.80
N ASP A 122 12.21 -14.62 -1.70
CA ASP A 122 11.89 -14.29 -3.08
C ASP A 122 11.18 -15.48 -3.76
N GLY A 123 10.31 -15.20 -4.73
CA GLY A 123 9.56 -16.23 -5.46
C GLY A 123 8.20 -15.76 -5.96
N ASP A 124 7.53 -16.65 -6.67
CA ASP A 124 6.27 -16.37 -7.34
C ASP A 124 5.11 -16.20 -6.34
N ALA A 125 4.16 -15.38 -6.72
CA ALA A 125 2.92 -15.21 -5.98
C ALA A 125 2.02 -16.45 -6.10
N THR A 126 1.11 -16.56 -5.14
CA THR A 126 0.02 -17.56 -5.15
C THR A 126 -1.33 -16.85 -5.09
N ASP A 127 -2.35 -17.48 -5.65
CA ASP A 127 -3.74 -17.04 -5.52
C ASP A 127 -4.27 -17.47 -4.15
N VAL A 128 -4.74 -16.51 -3.35
CA VAL A 128 -5.19 -16.74 -1.97
C VAL A 128 -6.65 -16.33 -1.73
N GLY A 129 -7.33 -15.83 -2.74
CA GLY A 129 -8.74 -15.47 -2.63
C GLY A 129 -9.27 -14.67 -3.81
N THR A 130 -10.53 -14.29 -3.71
CA THR A 130 -11.21 -13.46 -4.69
C THR A 130 -11.61 -12.12 -4.10
N ALA A 131 -11.39 -11.06 -4.88
CA ALA A 131 -11.86 -9.73 -4.57
C ALA A 131 -13.14 -9.44 -5.36
N ASP A 132 -14.16 -8.98 -4.66
CA ASP A 132 -15.40 -8.48 -5.28
C ASP A 132 -15.23 -7.02 -5.75
N THR A 133 -14.00 -6.65 -6.06
CA THR A 133 -13.60 -5.37 -6.62
C THR A 133 -13.04 -5.56 -8.01
N GLY A 134 -13.26 -4.60 -8.87
CA GLY A 134 -12.66 -4.59 -10.21
C GLY A 134 -11.24 -4.04 -10.20
N TRP A 135 -10.95 -3.09 -11.05
CA TRP A 135 -9.65 -2.48 -11.27
C TRP A 135 -9.65 -0.99 -10.90
N GLN A 136 -8.46 -0.41 -10.66
CA GLN A 136 -8.31 1.01 -10.32
C GLN A 136 -8.78 1.38 -8.88
N GLY A 137 -8.83 0.42 -7.97
CA GLY A 137 -9.06 0.67 -6.55
C GLY A 137 -7.79 1.19 -5.85
N ALA A 138 -7.99 1.85 -4.72
CA ALA A 138 -6.93 2.26 -3.81
C ALA A 138 -6.68 1.19 -2.73
N GLY A 139 -5.42 0.81 -2.48
CA GLY A 139 -5.04 -0.17 -1.45
C GLY A 139 -4.75 0.48 -0.10
N GLN A 140 -5.23 -0.13 0.98
CA GLN A 140 -4.87 0.24 2.35
C GLN A 140 -4.61 -1.03 3.17
N SER A 141 -3.86 -0.85 4.24
CA SER A 141 -3.46 -1.96 5.12
C SER A 141 -3.61 -1.59 6.59
N SER A 142 -4.14 -2.51 7.39
CA SER A 142 -4.01 -2.49 8.85
C SER A 142 -2.99 -3.55 9.29
N GLY A 143 -2.75 -3.71 10.60
CA GLY A 143 -1.92 -4.81 11.12
C GLY A 143 -2.46 -6.21 10.79
N THR A 144 -3.77 -6.34 10.58
CA THR A 144 -4.45 -7.65 10.45
C THR A 144 -5.21 -7.85 9.15
N ASN A 145 -5.53 -6.76 8.42
CA ASN A 145 -6.37 -6.84 7.22
C ASN A 145 -5.84 -5.95 6.09
N GLY A 146 -6.04 -6.41 4.88
CA GLY A 146 -5.92 -5.61 3.66
C GLY A 146 -7.27 -5.02 3.26
N TYR A 147 -7.22 -3.85 2.63
CA TYR A 147 -8.39 -3.15 2.11
C TYR A 147 -8.17 -2.71 0.67
N THR A 148 -9.27 -2.63 -0.09
CA THR A 148 -9.31 -1.96 -1.38
C THR A 148 -10.57 -1.11 -1.45
N SER A 149 -10.45 0.13 -1.89
CA SER A 149 -11.50 1.14 -1.78
C SER A 149 -11.72 1.85 -3.10
N GLY A 150 -12.99 2.13 -3.43
CA GLY A 150 -13.40 2.61 -4.73
C GLY A 150 -13.14 1.54 -5.80
N ALA A 151 -13.13 1.84 -7.00
CA ALA A 151 -12.74 1.02 -8.15
C ALA A 151 -13.75 1.12 -9.30
N THR A 152 -13.49 0.37 -10.36
CA THR A 152 -14.48 0.04 -11.37
C THR A 152 -15.09 -1.31 -11.05
N ALA A 153 -16.40 -1.41 -10.93
CA ALA A 153 -17.09 -2.65 -10.55
C ALA A 153 -16.72 -3.84 -11.45
N PRO A 154 -16.49 -5.02 -10.89
CA PRO A 154 -16.27 -6.22 -11.68
C PRO A 154 -17.60 -6.64 -12.36
N ASN A 155 -17.51 -7.20 -13.54
CA ASN A 155 -18.63 -7.85 -14.25
C ASN A 155 -19.91 -7.01 -14.49
N ILE A 156 -19.88 -5.69 -14.27
CA ILE A 156 -21.00 -4.81 -14.58
C ILE A 156 -20.83 -4.23 -15.99
N ALA A 157 -21.84 -4.40 -16.83
CA ALA A 157 -21.88 -3.79 -18.14
C ALA A 157 -21.79 -2.25 -18.01
N GLY A 158 -20.81 -1.63 -18.71
CA GLY A 158 -20.54 -0.20 -18.61
C GLY A 158 -19.44 0.20 -17.63
N GLN A 159 -18.84 -0.73 -16.89
CA GLN A 159 -17.71 -0.48 -15.96
C GLN A 159 -18.01 0.66 -14.97
N ALA A 160 -19.12 0.54 -14.23
CA ALA A 160 -19.52 1.55 -13.25
C ALA A 160 -18.44 1.77 -12.20
N THR A 161 -18.20 3.03 -11.83
CA THR A 161 -17.34 3.39 -10.69
C THR A 161 -18.13 3.19 -9.40
N VAL A 162 -17.52 2.59 -8.38
CA VAL A 162 -18.13 2.27 -7.09
C VAL A 162 -17.49 3.05 -5.94
N ALA A 163 -18.18 3.08 -4.79
CA ALA A 163 -17.68 3.68 -3.55
C ALA A 163 -17.25 2.64 -2.52
N GLU A 164 -17.49 1.37 -2.76
CA GLU A 164 -17.33 0.27 -1.81
C GLU A 164 -15.92 0.19 -1.21
N ILE A 165 -15.85 -0.13 0.08
CA ILE A 165 -14.64 -0.46 0.82
C ILE A 165 -14.68 -1.95 1.11
N HIS A 166 -13.75 -2.69 0.52
CA HIS A 166 -13.62 -4.13 0.70
C HIS A 166 -12.45 -4.48 1.61
N LYS A 167 -12.64 -5.50 2.46
CA LYS A 167 -11.67 -5.97 3.46
C LYS A 167 -11.41 -7.48 3.30
N PHE A 168 -10.16 -7.92 3.49
CA PHE A 168 -9.79 -9.34 3.60
C PHE A 168 -8.75 -9.55 4.72
N PRO A 169 -8.80 -10.70 5.45
CA PRO A 169 -7.87 -10.96 6.55
C PRO A 169 -6.51 -11.48 6.06
N PHE A 170 -5.41 -11.04 6.68
CA PHE A 170 -4.06 -11.54 6.37
C PHE A 170 -3.77 -12.92 6.97
N ALA A 171 -4.33 -13.22 8.15
CA ALA A 171 -4.00 -14.44 8.89
C ALA A 171 -4.56 -15.72 8.25
N THR A 172 -5.73 -15.63 7.65
CA THR A 172 -6.44 -16.81 7.11
C THR A 172 -6.52 -16.82 5.59
N ASP A 173 -6.05 -15.72 4.97
CA ASP A 173 -6.31 -15.46 3.56
C ASP A 173 -7.83 -15.53 3.23
N GLY A 174 -8.25 -15.42 2.00
CA GLY A 174 -9.64 -15.58 1.58
C GLY A 174 -10.21 -14.35 0.86
N ASN A 175 -11.51 -14.42 0.60
CA ASN A 175 -12.21 -13.43 -0.22
C ASN A 175 -12.41 -12.11 0.52
N THR A 176 -12.58 -11.03 -0.26
CA THR A 176 -12.99 -9.75 0.31
C THR A 176 -14.44 -9.77 0.78
N THR A 177 -14.75 -8.90 1.74
CA THR A 177 -16.11 -8.56 2.17
C THR A 177 -16.29 -7.05 2.08
N ASP A 178 -17.47 -6.62 1.64
CA ASP A 178 -17.89 -5.22 1.70
C ASP A 178 -18.09 -4.81 3.16
N VAL A 179 -17.47 -3.69 3.56
CA VAL A 179 -17.48 -3.19 4.95
C VAL A 179 -17.92 -1.73 5.06
N GLY A 180 -18.25 -1.07 3.96
CA GLY A 180 -18.74 0.30 3.93
C GLY A 180 -18.43 1.02 2.62
N ASP A 181 -18.75 2.30 2.59
CA ASP A 181 -18.61 3.15 1.39
C ASP A 181 -17.74 4.38 1.64
N LEU A 182 -17.04 4.83 0.61
CA LEU A 182 -16.48 6.17 0.50
C LEU A 182 -17.61 7.20 0.37
N THR A 183 -17.29 8.47 0.60
CA THR A 183 -18.31 9.55 0.48
C THR A 183 -18.81 9.77 -0.94
N ASN A 184 -18.08 9.26 -1.94
CA ASN A 184 -18.45 9.33 -3.36
C ASN A 184 -17.86 8.15 -4.13
N THR A 185 -18.45 7.82 -5.27
CA THR A 185 -17.87 6.83 -6.19
C THR A 185 -16.57 7.36 -6.78
N VAL A 186 -15.50 6.57 -6.70
CA VAL A 186 -14.16 7.01 -7.14
C VAL A 186 -13.33 5.85 -7.64
N LYS A 187 -12.44 6.12 -8.59
CA LYS A 187 -11.41 5.21 -9.09
C LYS A 187 -10.11 5.97 -9.34
N LEU A 188 -9.00 5.27 -9.46
CA LEU A 188 -7.67 5.88 -9.69
C LEU A 188 -7.27 6.86 -8.56
N ALA A 189 -7.84 6.67 -7.37
CA ALA A 189 -7.44 7.36 -6.17
C ALA A 189 -6.17 6.74 -5.58
N THR A 190 -5.50 7.46 -4.68
CA THR A 190 -4.36 6.95 -3.95
C THR A 190 -4.76 6.49 -2.56
N GLY A 191 -4.18 5.37 -2.11
CA GLY A 191 -4.40 4.82 -0.78
C GLY A 191 -3.30 5.19 0.20
N GLN A 192 -3.69 5.54 1.43
CA GLN A 192 -2.77 5.75 2.54
C GLN A 192 -3.33 5.07 3.79
N SER A 193 -2.47 4.79 4.75
CA SER A 193 -2.82 4.08 5.97
C SER A 193 -2.14 4.70 7.19
N SER A 194 -2.89 4.89 8.27
CA SER A 194 -2.35 5.10 9.61
C SER A 194 -2.49 3.81 10.44
N LEU A 195 -2.03 3.79 11.67
CA LEU A 195 -2.20 2.62 12.56
C LEU A 195 -3.68 2.26 12.81
N VAL A 196 -4.59 3.21 12.66
CA VAL A 196 -6.00 3.06 13.06
C VAL A 196 -7.00 3.35 11.96
N SER A 197 -6.57 3.88 10.83
CA SER A 197 -7.47 4.31 9.74
C SER A 197 -6.86 4.14 8.36
N GLY A 198 -7.69 3.78 7.39
CA GLY A 198 -7.39 3.87 5.97
C GLY A 198 -7.84 5.23 5.41
N TYR A 199 -7.10 5.70 4.41
CA TYR A 199 -7.39 6.93 3.70
C TYR A 199 -7.43 6.69 2.20
N VAL A 200 -8.30 7.43 1.53
CA VAL A 200 -8.40 7.45 0.05
C VAL A 200 -8.43 8.90 -0.38
N SER A 201 -7.41 9.31 -1.14
CA SER A 201 -7.26 10.71 -1.54
C SER A 201 -7.29 10.88 -3.06
N GLY A 202 -8.01 11.91 -3.49
CA GLY A 202 -8.19 12.22 -4.91
C GLY A 202 -9.09 11.24 -5.64
N GLY A 203 -8.74 10.91 -6.89
CA GLY A 203 -9.44 9.99 -7.78
C GLY A 203 -10.21 10.68 -8.90
N ASN A 204 -10.82 9.88 -9.78
CA ASN A 204 -11.45 10.33 -11.02
C ASN A 204 -12.95 9.95 -11.06
N THR A 205 -13.76 10.85 -11.51
CA THR A 205 -15.18 10.81 -11.94
C THR A 205 -16.06 11.91 -11.30
N PRO A 206 -15.76 13.19 -11.42
CA PRO A 206 -14.58 13.91 -11.98
C PRO A 206 -13.36 13.86 -11.07
N ALA A 207 -12.24 14.48 -11.50
CA ALA A 207 -11.05 14.61 -10.66
C ALA A 207 -11.39 15.23 -9.31
N SER A 208 -11.11 14.51 -8.24
CA SER A 208 -11.45 14.85 -6.86
C SER A 208 -10.22 15.32 -6.08
N ASN A 209 -10.42 16.21 -5.12
CA ASN A 209 -9.42 16.57 -4.11
C ASN A 209 -9.76 16.00 -2.73
N VAL A 210 -10.91 15.37 -2.55
CA VAL A 210 -11.40 14.84 -1.26
C VAL A 210 -10.42 13.80 -0.68
N ILE A 211 -10.20 13.90 0.63
CA ILE A 211 -9.50 12.91 1.44
C ILE A 211 -10.56 12.18 2.29
N ASN A 212 -10.89 10.97 1.89
CA ASN A 212 -11.77 10.08 2.65
C ASN A 212 -10.97 9.34 3.73
N LYS A 213 -11.59 9.14 4.92
CA LYS A 213 -11.03 8.40 6.05
C LYS A 213 -12.04 7.38 6.57
N PHE A 214 -11.62 6.14 6.79
CA PHE A 214 -12.42 5.08 7.43
C PHE A 214 -11.62 4.38 8.52
N SER A 215 -12.32 3.82 9.53
CA SER A 215 -11.71 3.17 10.69
C SER A 215 -11.29 1.73 10.38
N PHE A 216 -10.14 1.29 10.90
CA PHE A 216 -9.76 -0.13 10.90
C PHE A 216 -10.35 -0.91 12.08
N ALA A 217 -10.73 -0.22 13.18
CA ALA A 217 -11.27 -0.84 14.37
C ALA A 217 -12.75 -1.23 14.25
N ALA A 218 -13.49 -0.60 13.35
CA ALA A 218 -14.90 -0.87 13.12
C ALA A 218 -15.24 -0.69 11.64
N ASP A 219 -15.99 -1.63 11.10
CA ASP A 219 -16.53 -1.52 9.75
C ASP A 219 -17.54 -0.36 9.65
N GLY A 220 -17.58 0.32 8.52
CA GLY A 220 -18.48 1.44 8.27
C GLY A 220 -17.99 2.39 7.20
N ASN A 221 -18.83 3.36 6.88
CA ASN A 221 -18.60 4.32 5.83
C ASN A 221 -17.47 5.30 6.18
N ALA A 222 -16.76 5.75 5.16
CA ALA A 222 -15.77 6.82 5.28
C ALA A 222 -16.41 8.18 5.54
N THR A 223 -15.60 9.08 6.06
CA THR A 223 -15.91 10.51 6.20
C THR A 223 -14.92 11.35 5.39
N ASP A 224 -15.37 12.47 4.87
CA ASP A 224 -14.53 13.50 4.29
C ASP A 224 -13.79 14.22 5.42
N VAL A 225 -12.45 14.23 5.37
CA VAL A 225 -11.59 14.81 6.42
C VAL A 225 -10.69 15.94 5.91
N GLY A 226 -10.76 16.28 4.64
CA GLY A 226 -9.98 17.37 4.05
C GLY A 226 -9.77 17.20 2.56
N ASP A 227 -8.96 18.09 2.00
CA ASP A 227 -8.72 18.21 0.58
C ASP A 227 -7.23 18.16 0.23
N LEU A 228 -6.89 17.53 -0.89
CA LEU A 228 -5.61 17.75 -1.59
C LEU A 228 -5.54 19.20 -2.11
N THR A 229 -4.34 19.71 -2.34
CA THR A 229 -4.13 21.06 -2.88
C THR A 229 -4.78 21.24 -4.26
N VAL A 230 -4.85 20.15 -5.04
CA VAL A 230 -5.54 20.10 -6.35
C VAL A 230 -6.18 18.74 -6.53
N GLY A 231 -7.42 18.69 -7.06
CA GLY A 231 -8.09 17.46 -7.43
C GLY A 231 -7.30 16.70 -8.51
N ARG A 232 -6.99 15.41 -8.29
CA ARG A 232 -6.15 14.60 -9.17
C ARG A 232 -6.37 13.10 -9.01
N PHE A 233 -5.92 12.34 -9.99
CA PHE A 233 -6.02 10.89 -10.07
C PHE A 233 -4.75 10.28 -10.68
N ASP A 234 -4.57 8.96 -10.62
CA ASP A 234 -3.40 8.23 -11.12
C ASP A 234 -2.06 8.71 -10.48
N GLY A 235 -2.11 9.20 -9.24
CA GLY A 235 -0.92 9.49 -8.44
C GLY A 235 -0.44 8.29 -7.65
N ALA A 236 0.56 8.48 -6.80
CA ALA A 236 1.10 7.50 -5.88
C ALA A 236 0.75 7.87 -4.42
N GLY A 237 0.37 6.88 -3.60
CA GLY A 237 0.10 7.06 -2.18
C GLY A 237 1.27 6.58 -1.32
N GLN A 238 1.66 7.36 -0.31
CA GLN A 238 2.66 6.96 0.69
C GLN A 238 2.17 7.32 2.08
N SER A 239 2.72 6.64 3.08
CA SER A 239 2.36 6.83 4.49
C SER A 239 3.60 6.83 5.37
N SER A 240 3.71 7.86 6.23
CA SER A 240 4.57 7.81 7.41
C SER A 240 3.73 7.41 8.63
N THR A 241 4.33 7.34 9.81
CA THR A 241 3.60 7.14 11.08
C THR A 241 2.64 8.30 11.41
N GLU A 242 2.89 9.50 10.86
CA GLU A 242 2.19 10.74 11.23
C GLU A 242 1.35 11.33 10.10
N SER A 243 1.66 11.01 8.85
CA SER A 243 1.08 11.70 7.69
C SER A 243 0.89 10.77 6.49
N GLY A 244 -0.17 11.06 5.73
CA GLY A 244 -0.38 10.53 4.39
C GLY A 244 0.19 11.48 3.33
N TYR A 245 0.62 10.91 2.22
CA TYR A 245 1.15 11.65 1.07
C TYR A 245 0.45 11.22 -0.22
N ALA A 246 0.23 12.17 -1.12
CA ALA A 246 -0.23 11.94 -2.48
C ALA A 246 0.73 12.63 -3.46
N SER A 247 1.37 11.84 -4.31
CA SER A 247 2.49 12.30 -5.13
C SER A 247 2.18 12.18 -6.62
N GLY A 248 2.43 13.24 -7.38
CA GLY A 248 2.18 13.30 -8.82
C GLY A 248 0.70 13.17 -9.18
N GLY A 249 0.40 12.59 -10.34
CA GLY A 249 -0.95 12.37 -10.83
C GLY A 249 -1.37 13.32 -11.95
N GLN A 250 -2.67 13.30 -12.28
CA GLN A 250 -3.24 14.04 -13.40
C GLN A 250 -4.46 14.86 -12.98
N SER A 251 -4.49 16.20 -13.31
CA SER A 251 -5.67 17.08 -13.22
C SER A 251 -5.36 18.51 -13.64
N PRO A 252 -6.03 19.08 -14.59
CA PRO A 252 -6.38 18.59 -15.92
C PRO A 252 -5.13 18.19 -16.73
N GLY A 253 -3.91 18.57 -16.27
CA GLY A 253 -2.62 18.11 -16.77
C GLY A 253 -1.92 17.25 -15.74
N THR A 254 -0.75 16.70 -16.05
CA THR A 254 0.10 15.99 -15.10
C THR A 254 0.78 16.96 -14.13
N THR A 255 0.96 16.52 -12.87
CA THR A 255 1.65 17.27 -11.83
C THR A 255 2.81 16.47 -11.25
N ASN A 256 3.76 17.15 -10.59
CA ASN A 256 4.83 16.55 -9.80
C ASN A 256 4.70 16.84 -8.29
N VAL A 257 3.68 17.57 -7.87
CA VAL A 257 3.47 17.98 -6.47
C VAL A 257 3.36 16.77 -5.55
N ILE A 258 4.01 16.87 -4.39
CA ILE A 258 3.86 15.95 -3.25
C ILE A 258 3.01 16.65 -2.21
N ASP A 259 1.75 16.25 -2.09
CA ASP A 259 0.84 16.71 -1.04
C ASP A 259 1.02 15.86 0.23
N LYS A 260 0.99 16.51 1.40
CA LYS A 260 1.08 15.90 2.72
C LYS A 260 -0.10 16.31 3.58
N PHE A 261 -0.77 15.37 4.23
CA PHE A 261 -1.86 15.62 5.19
C PHE A 261 -1.64 14.86 6.50
N PRO A 262 -2.01 15.44 7.67
CA PRO A 262 -1.75 14.83 8.97
C PRO A 262 -2.78 13.73 9.30
N PHE A 263 -2.34 12.64 9.97
CA PHE A 263 -3.24 11.60 10.48
C PHE A 263 -3.86 11.93 11.85
N ALA A 264 -3.12 12.67 12.68
CA ALA A 264 -3.56 12.98 14.06
C ALA A 264 -4.68 14.03 14.14
N SER A 265 -4.78 14.88 13.13
CA SER A 265 -5.82 15.89 13.01
C SER A 265 -6.36 15.89 11.59
N ASP A 266 -7.67 15.84 11.45
CA ASP A 266 -8.27 15.97 10.13
C ASP A 266 -7.98 17.37 9.54
N GLY A 267 -7.76 17.46 8.22
CA GLY A 267 -7.45 18.74 7.57
C GLY A 267 -6.89 18.60 6.15
N ASN A 268 -6.81 19.72 5.49
CA ASN A 268 -6.33 19.78 4.12
C ASN A 268 -4.84 19.49 4.01
N ALA A 269 -4.46 18.92 2.88
CA ALA A 269 -3.07 18.72 2.52
C ALA A 269 -2.34 20.05 2.24
N THR A 270 -1.03 20.00 2.38
CA THR A 270 -0.10 21.05 1.98
C THR A 270 0.90 20.51 0.97
N ASP A 271 1.30 21.32 0.02
CA ASP A 271 2.41 21.05 -0.89
C ASP A 271 3.72 21.07 -0.10
N VAL A 272 4.48 19.97 -0.13
CA VAL A 272 5.73 19.80 0.61
C VAL A 272 6.94 19.51 -0.27
N GLY A 273 6.76 19.45 -1.58
CA GLY A 273 7.83 19.25 -2.54
C GLY A 273 7.35 18.65 -3.85
N ASP A 274 8.32 18.33 -4.69
CA ASP A 274 8.09 17.88 -6.06
C ASP A 274 8.76 16.53 -6.34
N LEU A 275 8.09 15.70 -7.14
CA LEU A 275 8.74 14.61 -7.88
C LEU A 275 9.70 15.20 -8.93
N LEU A 276 10.64 14.41 -9.39
CA LEU A 276 11.62 14.80 -10.41
C LEU A 276 10.97 15.27 -11.72
N GLN A 277 9.79 14.76 -12.02
CA GLN A 277 9.07 15.07 -13.25
C GLN A 277 7.57 15.06 -13.03
N VAL A 278 6.86 15.91 -13.79
CA VAL A 278 5.41 15.82 -13.91
C VAL A 278 5.02 14.47 -14.50
N GLY A 279 4.01 13.81 -13.94
CA GLY A 279 3.59 12.51 -14.43
C GLY A 279 2.42 11.92 -13.66
N SER A 280 1.94 10.79 -14.18
CA SER A 280 0.85 9.98 -13.62
C SER A 280 1.16 8.50 -13.82
N TYR A 281 0.26 7.63 -13.38
CA TYR A 281 0.44 6.16 -13.48
C TYR A 281 1.59 5.62 -12.62
N TYR A 282 1.87 6.32 -11.56
CA TYR A 282 2.85 5.97 -10.54
C TYR A 282 2.28 5.00 -9.53
N GLU A 283 3.19 4.35 -8.78
CA GLU A 283 2.84 3.60 -7.58
C GLU A 283 3.73 4.00 -6.41
N GLY A 284 3.16 3.92 -5.20
CA GLY A 284 3.80 4.35 -3.97
C GLY A 284 4.28 3.20 -3.11
N GLN A 285 5.44 3.38 -2.49
CA GLN A 285 5.93 2.54 -1.42
C GLN A 285 6.42 3.43 -0.28
N SER A 286 6.47 2.90 0.92
CA SER A 286 6.89 3.63 2.11
C SER A 286 7.88 2.84 2.93
N SER A 287 9.01 3.46 3.27
CA SER A 287 9.84 3.00 4.39
C SER A 287 9.43 3.73 5.68
N THR A 288 10.03 3.38 6.80
CA THR A 288 9.85 4.12 8.05
C THR A 288 10.31 5.58 7.98
N ALA A 289 11.20 5.91 7.03
CA ALA A 289 11.84 7.23 6.92
C ALA A 289 11.53 8.00 5.64
N SER A 290 11.06 7.32 4.60
CA SER A 290 10.92 7.93 3.26
C SER A 290 9.75 7.36 2.47
N GLY A 291 9.14 8.21 1.66
CA GLY A 291 8.24 7.82 0.58
C GLY A 291 9.01 7.52 -0.70
N TYR A 292 8.53 6.52 -1.43
CA TYR A 292 9.06 6.14 -2.74
C TYR A 292 7.96 6.20 -3.78
N VAL A 293 8.35 6.55 -5.00
CA VAL A 293 7.48 6.58 -6.18
C VAL A 293 8.17 5.82 -7.30
N SER A 294 7.52 4.81 -7.82
CA SER A 294 8.08 3.95 -8.86
C SER A 294 7.18 3.85 -10.09
N GLY A 295 7.76 3.53 -11.24
CA GLY A 295 7.05 3.44 -12.51
C GLY A 295 6.70 4.80 -13.12
N GLY A 296 5.57 4.86 -13.83
CA GLY A 296 5.09 6.08 -14.49
C GLY A 296 5.35 6.11 -15.99
N PRO A 297 5.10 7.25 -16.67
CA PRO A 297 5.11 7.30 -18.14
C PRO A 297 6.50 7.03 -18.72
N VAL A 298 6.68 5.81 -19.24
CA VAL A 298 7.89 5.36 -19.97
C VAL A 298 9.17 5.34 -19.16
N LYS A 299 9.08 5.20 -17.82
CA LYS A 299 10.27 5.23 -16.95
C LYS A 299 10.33 4.06 -15.98
N ASN A 300 11.56 3.67 -15.72
CA ASN A 300 11.90 2.69 -14.70
C ASN A 300 12.36 3.35 -13.39
N THR A 301 12.43 4.66 -13.31
CA THR A 301 12.97 5.43 -12.18
C THR A 301 12.25 5.13 -10.87
N ILE A 302 13.01 4.92 -9.80
CA ILE A 302 12.58 4.88 -8.41
C ILE A 302 12.97 6.21 -7.78
N GLN A 303 11.97 7.00 -7.38
CA GLN A 303 12.15 8.29 -6.75
C GLN A 303 11.93 8.18 -5.24
N LYS A 304 12.66 8.94 -4.44
CA LYS A 304 12.62 8.91 -2.98
C LYS A 304 12.55 10.30 -2.41
N PHE A 305 11.68 10.55 -1.43
CA PHE A 305 11.61 11.79 -0.66
C PHE A 305 11.54 11.49 0.85
N PRO A 306 12.16 12.34 1.72
CA PRO A 306 12.20 12.10 3.16
C PRO A 306 10.88 12.46 3.84
N PHE A 307 10.47 11.72 4.87
CA PHE A 307 9.32 12.07 5.71
C PHE A 307 9.66 13.09 6.82
N ALA A 308 10.91 13.09 7.29
CA ALA A 308 11.34 13.95 8.40
C ALA A 308 11.49 15.43 8.03
N SER A 309 11.60 15.74 6.76
CA SER A 309 11.72 17.12 6.24
C SER A 309 10.98 17.24 4.93
N ASP A 310 10.31 18.36 4.73
CA ASP A 310 9.68 18.68 3.44
C ASP A 310 10.77 18.93 2.40
N ALA A 311 10.78 18.17 1.30
CA ALA A 311 11.80 18.24 0.26
C ALA A 311 11.35 17.54 -1.03
N ASN A 312 11.99 17.94 -2.13
CA ASN A 312 11.80 17.30 -3.42
C ASN A 312 12.36 15.87 -3.43
N ALA A 313 11.78 15.03 -4.28
CA ALA A 313 12.28 13.69 -4.51
C ALA A 313 13.63 13.67 -5.25
N THR A 314 14.38 12.60 -5.03
CA THR A 314 15.65 12.31 -5.72
C THR A 314 15.54 10.96 -6.42
N ASP A 315 16.32 10.77 -7.50
CA ASP A 315 16.50 9.49 -8.17
C ASP A 315 17.40 8.59 -7.31
N VAL A 316 16.93 7.38 -7.01
CA VAL A 316 17.66 6.42 -6.16
C VAL A 316 17.86 5.07 -6.84
N GLY A 317 17.37 4.89 -8.06
CA GLY A 317 17.54 3.66 -8.82
C GLY A 317 16.45 3.43 -9.84
N ASP A 318 16.49 2.26 -10.46
CA ASP A 318 15.60 1.87 -11.55
C ASP A 318 14.92 0.54 -11.27
N LEU A 319 13.65 0.40 -11.68
CA LEU A 319 12.99 -0.88 -11.89
C LEU A 319 13.69 -1.65 -13.00
N THR A 320 13.55 -2.97 -13.03
CA THR A 320 14.15 -3.82 -14.07
C THR A 320 13.67 -3.45 -15.47
N VAL A 321 12.43 -2.95 -15.57
CA VAL A 321 11.84 -2.44 -16.81
C VAL A 321 10.84 -1.32 -16.50
N GLY A 322 10.80 -0.29 -17.35
CA GLY A 322 9.84 0.81 -17.24
C GLY A 322 8.41 0.32 -17.49
N ARG A 323 7.51 0.67 -16.56
CA ARG A 323 6.12 0.23 -16.59
C ARG A 323 5.16 1.26 -15.99
N PHE A 324 3.92 1.22 -16.48
CA PHE A 324 2.82 2.02 -15.96
C PHE A 324 2.03 1.22 -14.93
N ARG A 325 1.49 1.89 -13.90
CA ARG A 325 0.50 1.33 -12.98
C ARG A 325 0.85 -0.05 -12.41
N PRO A 326 2.06 -0.25 -11.89
CA PRO A 326 2.31 -1.42 -11.06
C PRO A 326 1.49 -1.32 -9.77
N ALA A 327 1.48 -2.36 -8.95
CA ALA A 327 1.00 -2.28 -7.57
C ALA A 327 2.20 -2.18 -6.63
N GLY A 328 2.14 -1.31 -5.61
CA GLY A 328 3.22 -1.08 -4.65
C GLY A 328 3.02 -1.82 -3.34
N GLN A 329 4.08 -2.44 -2.83
CA GLN A 329 4.11 -3.10 -1.53
C GLN A 329 5.42 -2.79 -0.81
N GLN A 330 5.44 -3.00 0.53
CA GLN A 330 6.61 -2.78 1.40
C GLN A 330 6.71 -3.85 2.49
N GLY A 331 7.94 -4.32 2.75
CA GLY A 331 8.27 -5.34 3.74
C GLY A 331 9.47 -5.01 4.62
#